data_b5f3273010d586705f0c582c85b37d75
#
_entry.id   b5f3273010d586705f0c582c85b37d75
#
_cell.length_a   1.000
_cell.length_b   1.000
_cell.length_c   1.000
_cell.angle_alpha   90.00
_cell.angle_beta   90.00
_cell.angle_gamma   90.00
#
_symmetry.space_group_name_H-M   'P 1'
#
loop_
_entity.id
_entity.type
_entity.pdbx_description
1 polymer ?
#
loop_
_entity_poly.entity_id
_entity_poly.type
_entity_poly.pdbx_seq_one_letter_code
_entity_poly.pdbx_strand_id
1 'polypeptide(L)'
;MKKLILLTFLCVITITSQAQTSLVDYLTTAMPKRETRAVWLTTLANLDWPKTYATSPERIEQQKQELVDILDKYQKANINTVLLQARVRAATIYPSALEPWDKCITGVEGGVPGGDYDPLAFAVAECHKRGMEIHAWIATIPVGAKGSLGCRTLMKKGFRIRSFSTGAYLDPSDPSVAPYLASICGEIVRNYDVDGINLDYIRYPDGWPRPSYRLGDTPDQRRSNITAIVRAIHDEVKAIKPWVKMSCSPIGKHADLGRYSSKNFNAHDRVSQEAQEWLRQGLMDQLYPMQYFRGDNYYPFLADWMENCYRREIVSGLGTYFLDPREGNWTLSDLTRQMYVSRNLGAGHAHFRSFFLTSNKQGVYDFEKQFNAALALPHAMVTTVPKGAAPVAAGASLVVRNDDKSVVMRWKSVAPYYNIYVSNTYPVNTDDPRNLLFARFVGQSLRLKNVSPDLFFAVRGMSRYGVETPALQEGDNTVSLAPSHVSLLANDGNTLSLPAAAKLTDADHYVVLTLQGSAVRSVKAKTIHNNQLNIASLPNGMYSLQVYGHKKRSFRVGYFMVRRGS
;
A
#
# COMPACT_ATOMS: atom_id res chain seq x y z
N MET A 1 58.42 13.26 8.34
CA MET A 1 57.07 13.82 8.64
C MET A 1 56.13 13.91 7.42
N LYS A 2 56.54 14.45 6.27
CA LYS A 2 55.64 14.55 5.09
C LYS A 2 55.11 13.20 4.55
N LYS A 3 55.88 12.11 4.59
CA LYS A 3 55.42 10.79 4.13
C LYS A 3 54.43 10.13 5.10
N LEU A 4 54.52 10.39 6.42
CA LEU A 4 53.61 9.84 7.40
C LEU A 4 52.23 10.54 7.35
N ILE A 5 52.22 11.84 7.07
CA ILE A 5 51.00 12.65 6.90
C ILE A 5 50.24 12.18 5.63
N LEU A 6 50.97 11.84 4.56
CA LEU A 6 50.35 11.36 3.30
C LEU A 6 49.72 9.99 3.49
N LEU A 7 50.34 9.10 4.28
CA LEU A 7 49.78 7.77 4.56
C LEU A 7 48.52 7.84 5.46
N THR A 8 48.51 8.73 6.45
CA THR A 8 47.34 8.97 7.30
C THR A 8 46.19 9.60 6.53
N PHE A 9 46.49 10.52 5.60
CA PHE A 9 45.46 11.10 4.75
C PHE A 9 44.88 10.09 3.75
N LEU A 10 45.68 9.19 3.19
CA LEU A 10 45.23 8.12 2.32
C LEU A 10 44.36 7.08 3.09
N CYS A 11 44.74 6.73 4.32
CA CYS A 11 43.93 5.84 5.17
C CYS A 11 42.59 6.48 5.56
N VAL A 12 42.54 7.78 5.83
CA VAL A 12 41.28 8.47 6.16
C VAL A 12 40.37 8.56 4.93
N ILE A 13 40.92 8.80 3.74
CA ILE A 13 40.12 8.84 2.50
C ILE A 13 39.58 7.45 2.15
N THR A 14 40.36 6.37 2.37
CA THR A 14 39.87 5.01 2.13
C THR A 14 38.80 4.56 3.13
N ILE A 15 38.92 4.95 4.40
CA ILE A 15 37.92 4.64 5.43
C ILE A 15 36.61 5.39 5.18
N THR A 16 36.67 6.67 4.76
CA THR A 16 35.47 7.44 4.42
C THR A 16 34.80 6.91 3.14
N SER A 17 35.57 6.47 2.15
CA SER A 17 35.06 5.85 0.92
C SER A 17 34.34 4.53 1.19
N GLN A 18 34.90 3.65 2.04
CA GLN A 18 34.25 2.38 2.39
C GLN A 18 33.00 2.57 3.25
N ALA A 19 33.00 3.52 4.19
CA ALA A 19 31.83 3.84 5.00
C ALA A 19 30.70 4.42 4.13
N GLN A 20 31.04 5.24 3.13
CA GLN A 20 30.07 5.81 2.21
C GLN A 20 29.49 4.75 1.25
N THR A 21 30.30 3.81 0.78
CA THR A 21 29.85 2.70 -0.07
C THR A 21 28.93 1.77 0.71
N SER A 22 29.26 1.42 1.97
CA SER A 22 28.41 0.57 2.80
C SER A 22 27.07 1.22 3.17
N LEU A 23 27.02 2.54 3.34
CA LEU A 23 25.76 3.26 3.60
C LEU A 23 24.87 3.30 2.35
N VAL A 24 25.45 3.51 1.18
CA VAL A 24 24.75 3.47 -0.11
C VAL A 24 24.24 2.05 -0.37
N ASP A 25 25.05 1.02 -0.15
CA ASP A 25 24.65 -0.38 -0.28
C ASP A 25 23.55 -0.74 0.72
N TYR A 26 23.61 -0.26 1.95
CA TYR A 26 22.56 -0.45 2.95
C TYR A 26 21.25 0.22 2.51
N LEU A 27 21.29 1.46 2.04
CA LEU A 27 20.11 2.19 1.56
C LEU A 27 19.51 1.58 0.29
N THR A 28 20.33 1.01 -0.59
CA THR A 28 19.87 0.33 -1.81
C THR A 28 19.39 -1.10 -1.56
N THR A 29 19.90 -1.78 -0.53
CA THR A 29 19.50 -3.14 -0.17
C THR A 29 18.28 -3.20 0.77
N ALA A 30 17.99 -2.13 1.50
CA ALA A 30 16.87 -2.05 2.45
C ALA A 30 15.53 -1.69 1.79
N MET A 31 15.22 -2.25 0.63
CA MET A 31 13.91 -2.09 0.00
C MET A 31 12.86 -2.88 0.77
N PRO A 32 11.76 -2.27 1.22
CA PRO A 32 10.72 -2.98 1.95
C PRO A 32 9.90 -3.84 0.98
N LYS A 33 9.59 -5.07 1.39
CA LYS A 33 8.62 -5.91 0.66
C LYS A 33 7.21 -5.30 0.68
N ARG A 34 6.89 -4.57 1.76
CA ARG A 34 5.61 -3.88 1.94
C ARG A 34 5.84 -2.43 2.26
N GLU A 35 5.22 -1.57 1.47
CA GLU A 35 5.25 -0.12 1.63
C GLU A 35 4.13 0.47 0.78
N THR A 36 3.25 1.27 1.36
CA THR A 36 2.28 2.02 0.57
C THR A 36 2.96 3.22 -0.08
N ARG A 37 2.93 3.24 -1.42
CA ARG A 37 3.46 4.28 -2.30
C ARG A 37 2.29 4.89 -3.03
N ALA A 38 1.80 6.02 -2.54
CA ALA A 38 0.52 6.54 -2.96
C ALA A 38 0.61 7.91 -3.66
N VAL A 39 -0.44 8.22 -4.42
CA VAL A 39 -0.61 9.54 -5.04
C VAL A 39 -2.06 9.95 -4.93
N TRP A 40 -2.33 11.19 -4.51
CA TRP A 40 -3.63 11.82 -4.66
C TRP A 40 -3.81 12.29 -6.11
N LEU A 41 -4.86 11.78 -6.74
CA LEU A 41 -5.31 12.16 -8.07
C LEU A 41 -6.59 12.97 -7.93
N THR A 42 -6.47 14.30 -8.01
CA THR A 42 -7.60 15.21 -7.78
C THR A 42 -8.39 15.44 -9.06
N THR A 43 -9.71 15.45 -8.93
CA THR A 43 -10.66 15.80 -10.00
C THR A 43 -11.23 17.20 -9.82
N LEU A 44 -11.13 17.76 -8.63
CA LEU A 44 -11.60 19.14 -8.34
C LEU A 44 -11.02 20.12 -9.36
N ALA A 45 -11.91 20.87 -10.03
CA ALA A 45 -11.55 21.90 -11.01
C ALA A 45 -10.58 21.39 -12.10
N ASN A 46 -10.62 20.11 -12.42
CA ASN A 46 -9.77 19.45 -13.42
C ASN A 46 -8.25 19.65 -13.16
N LEU A 47 -7.86 19.77 -11.88
CA LEU A 47 -6.47 20.08 -11.50
C LEU A 47 -5.48 18.99 -11.91
N ASP A 48 -5.85 17.71 -11.82
CA ASP A 48 -5.02 16.60 -12.28
C ASP A 48 -5.70 15.87 -13.45
N TRP A 49 -6.90 15.37 -13.25
CA TRP A 49 -7.71 14.62 -14.21
C TRP A 49 -9.21 14.85 -13.93
N PRO A 50 -10.08 14.83 -14.96
CA PRO A 50 -9.75 14.84 -16.38
C PRO A 50 -9.38 16.24 -16.89
N LYS A 51 -8.66 16.33 -18.00
CA LYS A 51 -8.39 17.58 -18.71
C LYS A 51 -9.40 17.83 -19.83
N THR A 52 -9.93 16.76 -20.38
CA THR A 52 -10.96 16.77 -21.44
C THR A 52 -12.33 16.53 -20.85
N TYR A 53 -13.34 17.31 -21.23
CA TYR A 53 -14.74 17.05 -20.85
C TYR A 53 -15.36 15.96 -21.74
N ALA A 54 -16.05 15.00 -21.13
CA ALA A 54 -16.70 13.86 -21.78
C ALA A 54 -18.00 14.26 -22.47
N THR A 55 -17.94 15.04 -23.56
CA THR A 55 -19.08 15.62 -24.28
C THR A 55 -19.41 14.90 -25.58
N SER A 56 -18.55 13.99 -26.05
CA SER A 56 -18.79 13.11 -27.21
C SER A 56 -18.07 11.78 -26.99
N PRO A 57 -18.34 10.72 -27.78
CA PRO A 57 -17.62 9.44 -27.69
C PRO A 57 -16.10 9.59 -27.82
N GLU A 58 -15.62 10.41 -28.75
CA GLU A 58 -14.20 10.65 -28.98
C GLU A 58 -13.56 11.34 -27.77
N ARG A 59 -14.26 12.28 -27.15
CA ARG A 59 -13.78 12.98 -25.96
C ARG A 59 -13.82 12.10 -24.71
N ILE A 60 -14.73 11.14 -24.64
CA ILE A 60 -14.72 10.09 -23.60
C ILE A 60 -13.47 9.24 -23.74
N GLU A 61 -13.14 8.77 -24.95
CA GLU A 61 -11.92 7.99 -25.17
C GLU A 61 -10.65 8.80 -24.88
N GLN A 62 -10.63 10.09 -25.21
CA GLN A 62 -9.53 10.98 -24.84
C GLN A 62 -9.39 11.10 -23.31
N GLN A 63 -10.50 11.28 -22.59
CA GLN A 63 -10.51 11.35 -21.13
C GLN A 63 -10.01 10.04 -20.48
N LYS A 64 -10.38 8.88 -21.05
CA LYS A 64 -9.86 7.57 -20.64
C LYS A 64 -8.37 7.45 -20.88
N GLN A 65 -7.89 7.89 -22.06
CA GLN A 65 -6.46 7.83 -22.38
C GLN A 65 -5.62 8.72 -21.47
N GLU A 66 -6.10 9.90 -21.09
CA GLU A 66 -5.45 10.76 -20.09
C GLU A 66 -5.20 10.02 -18.76
N LEU A 67 -6.19 9.24 -18.28
CA LEU A 67 -6.04 8.45 -17.07
C LEU A 67 -5.03 7.31 -17.26
N VAL A 68 -5.11 6.59 -18.37
CA VAL A 68 -4.17 5.53 -18.75
C VAL A 68 -2.73 6.06 -18.72
N ASP A 69 -2.48 7.22 -19.34
CA ASP A 69 -1.15 7.84 -19.39
C ASP A 69 -0.62 8.22 -17.99
N ILE A 70 -1.50 8.66 -17.10
CA ILE A 70 -1.15 8.95 -15.70
C ILE A 70 -0.80 7.64 -14.96
N LEU A 71 -1.64 6.62 -15.07
CA LEU A 71 -1.44 5.35 -14.40
C LEU A 71 -0.21 4.59 -14.92
N ASP A 72 0.11 4.71 -16.20
CA ASP A 72 1.34 4.16 -16.78
C ASP A 72 2.60 4.82 -16.22
N LYS A 73 2.54 6.14 -15.95
CA LYS A 73 3.63 6.82 -15.22
C LYS A 73 3.74 6.30 -13.79
N TYR A 74 2.64 6.10 -13.10
CA TYR A 74 2.65 5.53 -11.75
C TYR A 74 3.25 4.13 -11.74
N GLN A 75 2.86 3.27 -12.68
CA GLN A 75 3.40 1.93 -12.80
C GLN A 75 4.93 1.93 -13.02
N LYS A 76 5.42 2.82 -13.89
CA LYS A 76 6.87 2.98 -14.14
C LYS A 76 7.65 3.48 -12.92
N ALA A 77 7.00 4.13 -11.98
CA ALA A 77 7.58 4.60 -10.73
C ALA A 77 7.32 3.66 -9.53
N ASN A 78 6.75 2.47 -9.79
CA ASN A 78 6.37 1.48 -8.79
C ASN A 78 5.47 2.07 -7.66
N ILE A 79 4.61 3.04 -8.02
CA ILE A 79 3.48 3.49 -7.22
C ILE A 79 2.46 2.35 -7.19
N ASN A 80 1.90 2.06 -6.03
CA ASN A 80 1.01 0.92 -5.84
C ASN A 80 -0.38 1.28 -5.29
N THR A 81 -0.63 2.56 -5.00
CA THR A 81 -1.91 3.02 -4.43
C THR A 81 -2.31 4.36 -5.03
N VAL A 82 -3.54 4.46 -5.49
CA VAL A 82 -4.13 5.70 -6.05
C VAL A 82 -5.29 6.16 -5.18
N LEU A 83 -5.22 7.39 -4.69
CA LEU A 83 -6.31 8.05 -3.98
C LEU A 83 -7.06 8.93 -4.98
N LEU A 84 -8.09 8.36 -5.65
CA LEU A 84 -8.87 9.07 -6.68
C LEU A 84 -10.01 9.86 -6.04
N GLN A 85 -10.05 11.17 -6.28
CA GLN A 85 -11.13 12.01 -5.76
C GLN A 85 -12.47 11.68 -6.45
N ALA A 86 -13.26 10.82 -5.80
CA ALA A 86 -14.53 10.31 -6.30
C ALA A 86 -15.72 11.20 -5.89
N ARG A 87 -15.65 11.85 -4.74
CA ARG A 87 -16.63 12.84 -4.27
C ARG A 87 -15.99 14.20 -4.11
N VAL A 88 -16.52 15.18 -4.85
CA VAL A 88 -15.98 16.53 -4.96
C VAL A 88 -17.01 17.51 -4.41
N ARG A 89 -17.06 17.73 -3.07
CA ARG A 89 -17.91 18.76 -2.45
C ARG A 89 -19.40 18.61 -2.79
N ALA A 90 -20.03 17.49 -2.40
CA ALA A 90 -21.42 17.13 -2.66
C ALA A 90 -21.75 16.96 -4.16
N ALA A 91 -20.78 16.48 -4.92
CA ALA A 91 -20.93 16.03 -6.30
C ALA A 91 -19.96 14.87 -6.56
N THR A 92 -20.28 13.99 -7.49
CA THR A 92 -19.54 12.75 -7.74
C THR A 92 -19.01 12.66 -9.17
N ILE A 93 -18.01 11.80 -9.39
CA ILE A 93 -17.51 11.48 -10.73
C ILE A 93 -18.07 10.15 -11.25
N TYR A 94 -19.09 9.61 -10.60
CA TYR A 94 -19.74 8.33 -10.93
C TYR A 94 -21.27 8.50 -10.86
N PRO A 95 -22.05 7.63 -11.49
CA PRO A 95 -23.51 7.65 -11.36
C PRO A 95 -23.92 7.36 -9.92
N SER A 96 -24.42 8.40 -9.23
CA SER A 96 -24.88 8.33 -7.85
C SER A 96 -26.38 8.58 -7.75
N ALA A 97 -27.08 7.81 -6.92
CA ALA A 97 -28.46 8.07 -6.58
C ALA A 97 -28.62 9.19 -5.53
N LEU A 98 -27.52 9.61 -4.89
CA LEU A 98 -27.50 10.50 -3.72
C LEU A 98 -27.09 11.93 -4.07
N GLU A 99 -26.11 12.10 -4.96
CA GLU A 99 -25.51 13.37 -5.32
C GLU A 99 -25.41 13.55 -6.85
N PRO A 100 -25.42 14.81 -7.35
CA PRO A 100 -25.28 15.08 -8.76
C PRO A 100 -23.86 14.82 -9.27
N TRP A 101 -23.73 14.68 -10.59
CA TRP A 101 -22.43 14.66 -11.26
C TRP A 101 -21.67 15.98 -11.05
N ASP A 102 -20.37 15.86 -10.80
CA ASP A 102 -19.48 17.02 -10.77
C ASP A 102 -19.20 17.52 -12.20
N LYS A 103 -19.14 18.84 -12.35
CA LYS A 103 -18.85 19.49 -13.63
C LYS A 103 -17.49 19.13 -14.23
N CYS A 104 -16.55 18.57 -13.43
CA CYS A 104 -15.23 18.17 -13.93
C CYS A 104 -15.32 17.11 -15.03
N ILE A 105 -16.39 16.31 -15.08
CA ILE A 105 -16.56 15.24 -16.06
C ILE A 105 -17.05 15.79 -17.42
N THR A 106 -18.10 16.60 -17.44
CA THR A 106 -18.73 17.06 -18.66
C THR A 106 -18.63 18.58 -18.91
N GLY A 107 -18.10 19.33 -17.96
CA GLY A 107 -18.09 20.80 -17.96
C GLY A 107 -19.35 21.44 -17.38
N VAL A 108 -20.39 20.64 -17.07
CA VAL A 108 -21.71 21.12 -16.62
C VAL A 108 -22.06 20.46 -15.28
N GLU A 109 -22.50 21.23 -14.27
CA GLU A 109 -23.01 20.67 -13.00
C GLU A 109 -24.23 19.77 -13.26
N GLY A 110 -24.15 18.53 -12.75
CA GLY A 110 -25.17 17.51 -12.95
C GLY A 110 -25.20 16.91 -14.37
N GLY A 111 -24.29 17.33 -15.25
CA GLY A 111 -24.17 16.80 -16.60
C GLY A 111 -23.73 15.34 -16.61
N VAL A 112 -24.54 14.48 -17.20
CA VAL A 112 -24.25 13.04 -17.33
C VAL A 112 -23.41 12.82 -18.59
N PRO A 113 -22.27 12.08 -18.50
CA PRO A 113 -21.50 11.72 -19.69
C PRO A 113 -22.31 10.81 -20.62
N GLY A 114 -22.01 10.85 -21.93
CA GLY A 114 -22.69 10.01 -22.90
C GLY A 114 -22.39 8.53 -22.77
N GLY A 115 -23.26 7.69 -23.33
CA GLY A 115 -23.12 6.23 -23.29
C GLY A 115 -23.18 5.69 -21.87
N ASP A 116 -22.54 4.53 -21.66
CA ASP A 116 -22.42 3.88 -20.35
C ASP A 116 -21.09 4.25 -19.65
N TYR A 117 -20.54 5.43 -19.91
CA TYR A 117 -19.26 5.82 -19.35
C TYR A 117 -19.35 6.13 -17.87
N ASP A 118 -18.69 5.32 -17.08
CA ASP A 118 -18.50 5.49 -15.64
C ASP A 118 -17.00 5.70 -15.35
N PRO A 119 -16.57 6.94 -15.07
CA PRO A 119 -15.16 7.26 -14.79
C PRO A 119 -14.55 6.50 -13.60
N LEU A 120 -15.34 6.23 -12.54
CA LEU A 120 -14.85 5.50 -11.37
C LEU A 120 -14.69 4.01 -11.69
N ALA A 121 -15.65 3.39 -12.37
CA ALA A 121 -15.54 1.99 -12.80
C ALA A 121 -14.34 1.80 -13.73
N PHE A 122 -14.12 2.70 -14.68
CA PHE A 122 -12.97 2.68 -15.56
C PHE A 122 -11.65 2.80 -14.79
N ALA A 123 -11.56 3.72 -13.83
CA ALA A 123 -10.37 3.91 -13.01
C ALA A 123 -10.05 2.67 -12.15
N VAL A 124 -11.07 2.03 -11.56
CA VAL A 124 -10.92 0.78 -10.80
C VAL A 124 -10.31 -0.31 -11.69
N ALA A 125 -10.88 -0.53 -12.87
CA ALA A 125 -10.39 -1.53 -13.82
C ALA A 125 -8.94 -1.29 -14.25
N GLU A 126 -8.58 -0.04 -14.58
CA GLU A 126 -7.24 0.31 -15.03
C GLU A 126 -6.18 0.29 -13.90
N CYS A 127 -6.56 0.61 -12.66
CA CYS A 127 -5.68 0.43 -11.50
C CYS A 127 -5.41 -1.06 -11.24
N HIS A 128 -6.45 -1.88 -11.18
CA HIS A 128 -6.33 -3.32 -10.93
C HIS A 128 -5.54 -4.04 -12.02
N LYS A 129 -5.73 -3.67 -13.29
CA LYS A 129 -4.92 -4.18 -14.42
C LYS A 129 -3.41 -3.95 -14.23
N ARG A 130 -3.03 -2.91 -13.50
CA ARG A 130 -1.63 -2.57 -13.18
C ARG A 130 -1.17 -3.06 -11.81
N GLY A 131 -2.00 -3.82 -11.09
CA GLY A 131 -1.71 -4.31 -9.74
C GLY A 131 -1.76 -3.25 -8.64
N MET A 132 -2.35 -2.08 -8.91
CA MET A 132 -2.48 -0.98 -7.96
C MET A 132 -3.76 -1.10 -7.13
N GLU A 133 -3.71 -0.69 -5.87
CA GLU A 133 -4.92 -0.37 -5.10
C GLU A 133 -5.50 0.96 -5.54
N ILE A 134 -6.84 1.05 -5.53
CA ILE A 134 -7.55 2.30 -5.74
C ILE A 134 -8.47 2.58 -4.55
N HIS A 135 -8.26 3.74 -3.90
CA HIS A 135 -9.09 4.23 -2.81
C HIS A 135 -9.95 5.38 -3.31
N ALA A 136 -11.25 5.31 -3.06
CA ALA A 136 -12.14 6.43 -3.34
C ALA A 136 -11.88 7.54 -2.30
N TRP A 137 -11.36 8.66 -2.75
CA TRP A 137 -11.12 9.84 -1.94
C TRP A 137 -12.39 10.68 -1.88
N ILE A 138 -12.88 10.93 -0.66
CA ILE A 138 -14.16 11.55 -0.35
C ILE A 138 -13.92 12.86 0.42
N ALA A 139 -14.21 14.00 -0.22
CA ALA A 139 -14.30 15.27 0.51
C ALA A 139 -15.62 15.29 1.30
N THR A 140 -15.55 15.02 2.61
CA THR A 140 -16.73 14.69 3.44
C THR A 140 -17.61 15.88 3.78
N ILE A 141 -17.12 16.80 4.59
CA ILE A 141 -17.90 17.94 5.16
C ILE A 141 -18.12 19.08 4.16
N PRO A 142 -17.19 19.44 3.26
CA PRO A 142 -17.42 20.49 2.27
C PRO A 142 -18.52 20.12 1.25
N VAL A 143 -19.38 21.10 0.91
CA VAL A 143 -20.46 20.94 -0.06
C VAL A 143 -20.37 21.95 -1.22
N GLY A 144 -19.23 22.63 -1.35
CA GLY A 144 -18.96 23.57 -2.44
C GLY A 144 -19.41 24.99 -2.15
N ALA A 145 -19.71 25.73 -3.20
CA ALA A 145 -20.31 27.06 -3.06
C ALA A 145 -21.79 26.93 -2.67
N LYS A 146 -22.32 27.92 -1.94
CA LYS A 146 -23.75 27.94 -1.54
C LYS A 146 -24.70 27.80 -2.74
N GLY A 147 -24.31 28.31 -3.92
CA GLY A 147 -25.07 28.22 -5.15
C GLY A 147 -24.86 26.97 -5.99
N SER A 148 -23.93 26.06 -5.61
CA SER A 148 -23.67 24.82 -6.37
C SER A 148 -24.88 23.88 -6.32
N LEU A 149 -25.03 23.06 -7.35
CA LEU A 149 -26.17 22.12 -7.46
C LEU A 149 -26.19 21.15 -6.27
N GLY A 150 -25.04 20.58 -5.89
CA GLY A 150 -24.93 19.67 -4.74
C GLY A 150 -25.36 20.35 -3.43
N CYS A 151 -24.87 21.58 -3.16
CA CYS A 151 -25.24 22.32 -1.95
C CYS A 151 -26.75 22.61 -1.91
N ARG A 152 -27.33 23.09 -3.03
CA ARG A 152 -28.80 23.34 -3.13
C ARG A 152 -29.60 22.06 -2.93
N THR A 153 -29.13 20.94 -3.47
CA THR A 153 -29.79 19.63 -3.30
C THR A 153 -29.84 19.22 -1.84
N LEU A 154 -28.72 19.37 -1.12
CA LEU A 154 -28.67 19.04 0.32
C LEU A 154 -29.52 19.98 1.16
N MET A 155 -29.54 21.27 0.86
CA MET A 155 -30.43 22.23 1.53
C MET A 155 -31.91 21.85 1.35
N LYS A 156 -32.32 21.45 0.15
CA LYS A 156 -33.70 20.97 -0.12
C LYS A 156 -34.03 19.68 0.63
N LYS A 157 -33.03 18.83 0.89
CA LYS A 157 -33.19 17.62 1.73
C LYS A 157 -33.21 17.92 3.23
N GLY A 158 -33.08 19.19 3.65
CA GLY A 158 -33.18 19.62 5.04
C GLY A 158 -31.88 19.58 5.85
N PHE A 159 -30.73 19.33 5.23
CA PHE A 159 -29.44 19.34 5.93
C PHE A 159 -29.07 20.74 6.43
N ARG A 160 -28.55 20.82 7.67
CA ARG A 160 -27.97 22.06 8.18
C ARG A 160 -26.65 22.35 7.49
N ILE A 161 -26.61 23.45 6.74
CA ILE A 161 -25.44 23.91 6.02
C ILE A 161 -24.99 25.26 6.56
N ARG A 162 -23.70 25.37 6.88
CA ARG A 162 -23.02 26.60 7.28
C ARG A 162 -22.17 27.13 6.12
N SER A 163 -22.25 28.44 5.89
CA SER A 163 -21.47 29.11 4.85
C SER A 163 -20.46 30.07 5.45
N PHE A 164 -19.22 29.98 4.96
CA PHE A 164 -18.11 30.86 5.30
C PHE A 164 -17.48 31.42 4.02
N SER A 165 -16.49 32.30 4.14
CA SER A 165 -15.76 32.83 2.98
C SER A 165 -15.06 31.72 2.15
N THR A 166 -14.73 30.60 2.77
CA THR A 166 -14.08 29.43 2.16
C THR A 166 -15.05 28.46 1.47
N GLY A 167 -16.36 28.64 1.62
CA GLY A 167 -17.39 27.76 1.02
C GLY A 167 -18.51 27.40 1.97
N ALA A 168 -19.32 26.43 1.57
CA ALA A 168 -20.41 25.87 2.36
C ALA A 168 -20.05 24.46 2.84
N TYR A 169 -20.54 24.12 4.03
CA TYR A 169 -20.18 22.92 4.77
C TYR A 169 -21.38 22.32 5.48
N LEU A 170 -21.48 20.99 5.51
CA LEU A 170 -22.37 20.29 6.42
C LEU A 170 -22.04 20.66 7.87
N ASP A 171 -23.06 20.79 8.72
CA ASP A 171 -22.86 21.00 10.16
C ASP A 171 -22.60 19.63 10.83
N PRO A 172 -21.37 19.35 11.35
CA PRO A 172 -21.09 18.04 11.96
C PRO A 172 -21.94 17.71 13.18
N SER A 173 -22.61 18.70 13.77
CA SER A 173 -23.54 18.50 14.89
C SER A 173 -24.97 18.13 14.45
N ASP A 174 -25.23 18.11 13.13
CA ASP A 174 -26.48 17.63 12.59
C ASP A 174 -26.51 16.09 12.57
N PRO A 175 -27.44 15.44 13.31
CA PRO A 175 -27.47 13.99 13.40
C PRO A 175 -27.75 13.27 12.06
N SER A 176 -28.29 13.99 11.06
CA SER A 176 -28.53 13.43 9.73
C SER A 176 -27.26 13.29 8.89
N VAL A 177 -26.16 13.97 9.25
CA VAL A 177 -24.91 13.96 8.48
C VAL A 177 -24.18 12.60 8.54
N ALA A 178 -24.17 11.97 9.70
CA ALA A 178 -23.49 10.68 9.88
C ALA A 178 -24.10 9.57 8.98
N PRO A 179 -25.40 9.28 9.01
CA PRO A 179 -26.01 8.27 8.14
C PRO A 179 -25.95 8.66 6.65
N TYR A 180 -25.99 9.95 6.33
CA TYR A 180 -25.86 10.41 4.95
C TYR A 180 -24.47 10.13 4.36
N LEU A 181 -23.40 10.50 5.07
CA LEU A 181 -22.04 10.23 4.60
C LEU A 181 -21.73 8.73 4.59
N ALA A 182 -22.29 7.96 5.52
CA ALA A 182 -22.24 6.51 5.48
C ALA A 182 -22.90 5.96 4.22
N SER A 183 -24.07 6.47 3.83
CA SER A 183 -24.76 6.06 2.59
C SER A 183 -23.95 6.34 1.32
N ILE A 184 -23.25 7.48 1.25
CA ILE A 184 -22.35 7.82 0.12
C ILE A 184 -21.20 6.78 0.03
N CYS A 185 -20.53 6.50 1.12
CA CYS A 185 -19.45 5.52 1.14
C CYS A 185 -19.97 4.09 0.87
N GLY A 186 -21.13 3.74 1.43
CA GLY A 186 -21.80 2.47 1.18
C GLY A 186 -22.21 2.28 -0.28
N GLU A 187 -22.71 3.34 -0.96
CA GLU A 187 -23.01 3.31 -2.38
C GLU A 187 -21.77 2.96 -3.22
N ILE A 188 -20.63 3.60 -2.94
CA ILE A 188 -19.37 3.32 -3.63
C ILE A 188 -18.95 1.86 -3.40
N VAL A 189 -18.93 1.41 -2.16
CA VAL A 189 -18.46 0.06 -1.82
C VAL A 189 -19.36 -1.03 -2.38
N ARG A 190 -20.68 -0.80 -2.46
CA ARG A 190 -21.60 -1.77 -3.10
C ARG A 190 -21.37 -1.88 -4.60
N ASN A 191 -21.19 -0.74 -5.27
CA ASN A 191 -21.20 -0.69 -6.73
C ASN A 191 -19.81 -0.89 -7.36
N TYR A 192 -18.72 -0.62 -6.61
CA TYR A 192 -17.36 -0.66 -7.15
C TYR A 192 -16.45 -1.58 -6.33
N ASP A 193 -15.48 -2.18 -6.99
CA ASP A 193 -14.43 -2.99 -6.35
C ASP A 193 -13.25 -2.10 -5.91
N VAL A 194 -13.55 -1.03 -5.16
CA VAL A 194 -12.50 -0.20 -4.58
C VAL A 194 -11.79 -0.94 -3.45
N ASP A 195 -10.49 -0.70 -3.30
CA ASP A 195 -9.68 -1.30 -2.24
C ASP A 195 -9.76 -0.53 -0.93
N GLY A 196 -10.16 0.75 -0.98
CA GLY A 196 -10.30 1.58 0.21
C GLY A 196 -11.21 2.79 0.01
N ILE A 197 -11.57 3.39 1.15
CA ILE A 197 -12.21 4.70 1.27
C ILE A 197 -11.23 5.61 1.99
N ASN A 198 -10.94 6.79 1.43
CA ASN A 198 -10.11 7.81 2.07
C ASN A 198 -10.96 9.04 2.38
N LEU A 199 -11.14 9.34 3.67
CA LEU A 199 -11.94 10.47 4.15
C LEU A 199 -11.08 11.72 4.28
N ASP A 200 -11.32 12.69 3.44
CA ASP A 200 -10.73 14.02 3.53
C ASP A 200 -11.73 15.03 4.09
N TYR A 201 -11.25 16.08 4.73
CA TYR A 201 -12.06 17.07 5.42
C TYR A 201 -13.04 16.47 6.44
N ILE A 202 -12.75 15.29 6.99
CA ILE A 202 -13.53 14.69 8.10
C ILE A 202 -13.19 15.41 9.41
N ARG A 203 -13.65 16.66 9.50
CA ARG A 203 -13.26 17.62 10.54
C ARG A 203 -14.17 18.85 10.54
N TYR A 204 -14.11 19.62 11.60
CA TYR A 204 -14.66 20.98 11.57
C TYR A 204 -13.80 21.85 10.62
N PRO A 205 -14.41 22.66 9.74
CA PRO A 205 -13.69 23.56 8.83
C PRO A 205 -12.88 24.63 9.57
N ASP A 206 -11.77 25.07 8.96
CA ASP A 206 -10.84 26.03 9.58
C ASP A 206 -11.50 27.36 9.99
N GLY A 207 -12.50 27.81 9.25
CA GLY A 207 -13.27 29.03 9.55
C GLY A 207 -14.41 28.84 10.53
N TRP A 208 -14.58 27.65 11.12
CA TRP A 208 -15.66 27.43 12.08
C TRP A 208 -15.45 28.25 13.34
N PRO A 209 -16.52 28.85 13.93
CA PRO A 209 -16.42 29.61 15.18
C PRO A 209 -15.77 28.77 16.29
N ARG A 210 -15.03 29.43 17.18
CA ARG A 210 -14.46 28.73 18.34
C ARG A 210 -15.59 28.10 19.19
N PRO A 211 -15.31 26.96 19.89
CA PRO A 211 -16.29 26.36 20.79
C PRO A 211 -16.84 27.39 21.77
N SER A 212 -18.14 27.42 21.90
CA SER A 212 -18.81 28.37 22.81
C SER A 212 -18.82 27.90 24.26
N TYR A 213 -18.40 26.65 24.50
CA TYR A 213 -18.47 25.96 25.79
C TYR A 213 -19.90 25.84 26.38
N ARG A 214 -20.92 26.10 25.56
CA ARG A 214 -22.32 25.80 25.89
C ARG A 214 -22.63 24.34 25.60
N LEU A 215 -23.76 23.86 26.14
CA LEU A 215 -24.25 22.50 25.86
C LEU A 215 -24.30 22.24 24.35
N GLY A 216 -23.66 21.16 23.92
CA GLY A 216 -23.57 20.77 22.51
C GLY A 216 -22.44 21.44 21.69
N ASP A 217 -21.66 22.34 22.29
CA ASP A 217 -20.56 23.02 21.59
C ASP A 217 -19.29 23.16 22.43
N THR A 218 -18.89 22.08 23.08
CA THR A 218 -17.57 21.97 23.72
C THR A 218 -16.56 21.32 22.74
N PRO A 219 -15.25 21.45 22.96
CA PRO A 219 -14.25 20.74 22.18
C PRO A 219 -14.49 19.23 22.13
N ASP A 220 -14.83 18.61 23.27
CA ASP A 220 -15.11 17.16 23.36
C ASP A 220 -16.37 16.80 22.57
N GLN A 221 -17.43 17.61 22.64
CA GLN A 221 -18.63 17.38 21.86
C GLN A 221 -18.37 17.44 20.37
N ARG A 222 -17.54 18.39 19.92
CA ARG A 222 -17.15 18.48 18.50
C ARG A 222 -16.35 17.25 18.05
N ARG A 223 -15.41 16.78 18.87
CA ARG A 223 -14.69 15.53 18.59
C ARG A 223 -15.63 14.34 18.53
N SER A 224 -16.55 14.25 19.48
CA SER A 224 -17.58 13.20 19.49
C SER A 224 -18.46 13.23 18.23
N ASN A 225 -18.86 14.43 17.75
CA ASN A 225 -19.64 14.57 16.51
C ASN A 225 -18.87 14.01 15.30
N ILE A 226 -17.59 14.35 15.15
CA ILE A 226 -16.77 13.83 14.04
C ILE A 226 -16.55 12.32 14.20
N THR A 227 -16.26 11.83 15.40
CA THR A 227 -16.07 10.40 15.66
C THR A 227 -17.36 9.60 15.39
N ALA A 228 -18.53 10.16 15.67
CA ALA A 228 -19.81 9.53 15.32
C ALA A 228 -19.98 9.37 13.79
N ILE A 229 -19.60 10.39 13.01
CA ILE A 229 -19.61 10.32 11.54
C ILE A 229 -18.64 9.25 11.05
N VAL A 230 -17.40 9.23 11.57
CA VAL A 230 -16.40 8.23 11.22
C VAL A 230 -16.90 6.82 11.51
N ARG A 231 -17.49 6.60 12.68
CA ARG A 231 -18.04 5.30 13.09
C ARG A 231 -19.16 4.85 12.17
N ALA A 232 -20.11 5.74 11.85
CA ALA A 232 -21.21 5.38 10.94
C ALA A 232 -20.71 4.97 9.54
N ILE A 233 -19.69 5.68 9.01
CA ILE A 233 -19.08 5.33 7.74
C ILE A 233 -18.34 3.98 7.84
N HIS A 234 -17.53 3.79 8.88
CA HIS A 234 -16.82 2.54 9.13
C HIS A 234 -17.78 1.35 9.17
N ASP A 235 -18.82 1.44 9.98
CA ASP A 235 -19.76 0.33 10.22
C ASP A 235 -20.49 -0.03 8.92
N GLU A 236 -20.94 0.95 8.14
CA GLU A 236 -21.56 0.74 6.82
C GLU A 236 -20.60 0.08 5.84
N VAL A 237 -19.38 0.60 5.69
CA VAL A 237 -18.37 0.05 4.76
C VAL A 237 -17.99 -1.38 5.14
N LYS A 238 -17.71 -1.63 6.43
CA LYS A 238 -17.28 -2.95 6.90
C LYS A 238 -18.41 -3.99 6.87
N ALA A 239 -19.66 -3.57 7.02
CA ALA A 239 -20.82 -4.46 6.86
C ALA A 239 -20.97 -4.96 5.40
N ILE A 240 -20.63 -4.12 4.41
CA ILE A 240 -20.75 -4.47 2.99
C ILE A 240 -19.52 -5.28 2.52
N LYS A 241 -18.31 -4.74 2.72
CA LYS A 241 -17.03 -5.35 2.32
C LYS A 241 -15.98 -5.15 3.42
N PRO A 242 -15.82 -6.08 4.34
CA PRO A 242 -14.94 -5.90 5.50
C PRO A 242 -13.46 -5.74 5.14
N TRP A 243 -13.07 -6.13 3.92
CA TRP A 243 -11.70 -5.97 3.41
C TRP A 243 -11.41 -4.59 2.80
N VAL A 244 -12.41 -3.72 2.59
CA VAL A 244 -12.18 -2.36 2.11
C VAL A 244 -11.50 -1.55 3.21
N LYS A 245 -10.32 -1.01 2.92
CA LYS A 245 -9.53 -0.22 3.87
C LYS A 245 -10.22 1.09 4.20
N MET A 246 -10.35 1.38 5.48
CA MET A 246 -10.79 2.69 5.97
C MET A 246 -9.58 3.56 6.25
N SER A 247 -9.55 4.74 5.67
CA SER A 247 -8.47 5.72 5.92
C SER A 247 -9.00 7.14 5.96
N CYS A 248 -8.22 8.04 6.54
CA CYS A 248 -8.48 9.48 6.41
C CYS A 248 -7.19 10.26 6.21
N SER A 249 -7.33 11.51 5.76
CA SER A 249 -6.26 12.48 5.58
C SER A 249 -6.35 13.57 6.66
N PRO A 250 -5.82 13.31 7.90
CA PRO A 250 -5.86 14.30 8.95
C PRO A 250 -4.85 15.42 8.72
N ILE A 251 -4.98 16.51 9.48
CA ILE A 251 -3.94 17.54 9.55
C ILE A 251 -2.61 16.88 9.96
N GLY A 252 -1.52 17.30 9.36
CA GLY A 252 -0.22 16.64 9.47
C GLY A 252 0.38 16.55 10.89
N LYS A 253 -0.14 17.32 11.84
CA LYS A 253 0.17 17.27 13.28
C LYS A 253 -1.05 16.76 14.01
N HIS A 254 -0.91 15.73 14.85
CA HIS A 254 -2.04 15.28 15.66
C HIS A 254 -2.38 16.31 16.75
N ALA A 255 -1.44 16.60 17.61
CA ALA A 255 -1.54 17.59 18.68
C ALA A 255 -0.21 18.34 18.83
N ASP A 256 -0.16 19.36 19.68
CA ASP A 256 1.08 20.05 19.99
C ASP A 256 1.99 19.17 20.85
N LEU A 257 3.26 19.06 20.46
CA LEU A 257 4.28 18.31 21.19
C LEU A 257 5.03 19.25 22.14
N GLY A 258 5.10 18.89 23.44
CA GLY A 258 5.64 19.74 24.49
C GLY A 258 7.09 20.18 24.27
N ARG A 259 7.91 19.33 23.64
CA ARG A 259 9.36 19.55 23.40
C ARG A 259 9.67 20.45 22.22
N TYR A 260 8.68 20.75 21.35
CA TYR A 260 8.91 21.46 20.10
C TYR A 260 8.17 22.79 20.06
N SER A 261 8.77 23.77 19.38
CA SER A 261 8.19 25.11 19.22
C SER A 261 7.03 25.17 18.24
N SER A 262 6.87 24.14 17.41
CA SER A 262 5.79 24.05 16.44
C SER A 262 4.45 23.84 17.14
N LYS A 263 3.68 24.90 17.24
CA LYS A 263 2.40 24.95 17.94
C LYS A 263 1.25 25.32 17.00
N ASN A 264 0.03 25.22 17.47
CA ASN A 264 -1.20 25.80 16.96
C ASN A 264 -2.01 24.92 16.00
N PHE A 265 -1.66 24.84 14.70
CA PHE A 265 -2.52 24.17 13.71
C PHE A 265 -2.31 22.65 13.74
N ASN A 266 -3.20 21.97 14.46
CA ASN A 266 -3.18 20.52 14.65
C ASN A 266 -4.59 19.90 14.46
N ALA A 267 -4.64 18.58 14.34
CA ALA A 267 -5.86 17.82 14.07
C ALA A 267 -6.81 17.81 15.27
N HIS A 268 -6.30 17.51 16.46
CA HIS A 268 -7.09 17.27 17.65
C HIS A 268 -7.76 18.55 18.17
N ASP A 269 -6.97 19.60 18.42
CA ASP A 269 -7.48 20.79 19.13
C ASP A 269 -8.13 21.81 18.20
N ARG A 270 -7.65 21.90 16.94
CA ARG A 270 -8.09 22.97 16.03
C ARG A 270 -9.27 22.57 15.16
N VAL A 271 -9.34 21.32 14.76
CA VAL A 271 -10.34 20.84 13.79
C VAL A 271 -11.08 19.59 14.26
N SER A 272 -10.88 19.20 15.52
CA SER A 272 -11.62 18.12 16.19
C SER A 272 -11.47 16.74 15.54
N GLN A 273 -10.25 16.42 15.03
CA GLN A 273 -9.91 15.10 14.47
C GLN A 273 -9.16 14.26 15.51
N GLU A 274 -9.80 13.22 16.04
CA GLU A 274 -9.18 12.26 16.96
C GLU A 274 -8.54 11.08 16.19
N ALA A 275 -7.74 11.37 15.17
CA ALA A 275 -7.29 10.36 14.21
C ALA A 275 -6.46 9.24 14.85
N GLN A 276 -5.62 9.51 15.85
CA GLN A 276 -4.90 8.46 16.61
C GLN A 276 -5.89 7.58 17.39
N GLU A 277 -6.92 8.17 18.00
CA GLU A 277 -7.95 7.42 18.70
C GLU A 277 -8.77 6.54 17.74
N TRP A 278 -9.04 7.00 16.51
CA TRP A 278 -9.72 6.18 15.50
C TRP A 278 -8.89 4.97 15.09
N LEU A 279 -7.54 5.09 15.04
CA LEU A 279 -6.67 3.91 14.88
C LEU A 279 -6.78 2.98 16.08
N ARG A 280 -6.70 3.50 17.29
CA ARG A 280 -6.78 2.70 18.52
C ARG A 280 -8.10 1.91 18.61
N GLN A 281 -9.22 2.55 18.25
CA GLN A 281 -10.54 1.91 18.23
C GLN A 281 -10.77 0.97 17.03
N GLY A 282 -9.89 0.97 16.03
CA GLY A 282 -10.04 0.16 14.82
C GLY A 282 -10.99 0.75 13.79
N LEU A 283 -11.38 2.01 13.92
CA LEU A 283 -12.23 2.70 12.95
C LEU A 283 -11.47 3.08 11.66
N MET A 284 -10.15 3.16 11.73
CA MET A 284 -9.27 3.37 10.57
C MET A 284 -8.25 2.25 10.47
N ASP A 285 -7.99 1.78 9.26
CA ASP A 285 -6.94 0.82 8.93
C ASP A 285 -5.62 1.53 8.60
N GLN A 286 -5.71 2.76 8.09
CA GLN A 286 -4.58 3.59 7.64
C GLN A 286 -4.86 5.07 7.93
N LEU A 287 -3.79 5.85 8.11
CA LEU A 287 -3.88 7.32 8.07
C LEU A 287 -2.91 7.89 7.03
N TYR A 288 -3.35 8.97 6.39
CA TYR A 288 -2.56 9.78 5.45
C TYR A 288 -2.39 11.21 5.99
N PRO A 289 -1.61 11.42 7.08
CA PRO A 289 -1.42 12.76 7.64
C PRO A 289 -0.86 13.71 6.59
N MET A 290 -1.52 14.85 6.39
CA MET A 290 -1.11 15.88 5.44
C MET A 290 0.10 16.66 5.97
N GLN A 291 1.28 16.05 5.96
CA GLN A 291 2.51 16.57 6.56
C GLN A 291 3.24 17.51 5.60
N TYR A 292 2.54 18.54 5.12
CA TYR A 292 3.05 19.54 4.17
C TYR A 292 3.92 20.58 4.88
N PHE A 293 4.94 20.11 5.61
CA PHE A 293 5.84 20.89 6.45
C PHE A 293 7.29 20.43 6.26
N ARG A 294 8.27 21.16 6.83
CA ARG A 294 9.70 20.82 6.83
C ARG A 294 10.28 20.87 8.24
N GLY A 295 11.43 20.21 8.44
CA GLY A 295 12.21 20.26 9.67
C GLY A 295 11.41 19.87 10.90
N ASP A 296 11.47 20.69 11.95
CA ASP A 296 10.79 20.46 13.24
C ASP A 296 9.26 20.48 13.15
N ASN A 297 8.70 20.94 12.04
CA ASN A 297 7.28 20.85 11.76
C ASN A 297 6.87 19.52 11.11
N TYR A 298 7.83 18.70 10.67
CA TYR A 298 7.60 17.43 9.98
C TYR A 298 8.06 16.23 10.81
N TYR A 299 9.38 16.12 11.07
CA TYR A 299 9.98 14.88 11.59
C TYR A 299 9.46 14.45 12.98
N PRO A 300 9.32 15.36 13.97
CA PRO A 300 8.79 14.97 15.27
C PRO A 300 7.34 14.48 15.20
N PHE A 301 6.55 15.07 14.30
CA PHE A 301 5.15 14.71 14.13
C PHE A 301 4.96 13.41 13.33
N LEU A 302 5.87 13.09 12.41
CA LEU A 302 5.90 11.75 11.80
C LEU A 302 6.22 10.68 12.84
N ALA A 303 7.19 10.94 13.74
CA ALA A 303 7.49 10.03 14.84
C ALA A 303 6.28 9.85 15.78
N ASP A 304 5.60 10.93 16.15
CA ASP A 304 4.38 10.88 16.96
C ASP A 304 3.27 10.03 16.30
N TRP A 305 3.07 10.18 14.98
CA TRP A 305 2.13 9.33 14.25
C TRP A 305 2.53 7.85 14.29
N MET A 306 3.82 7.54 14.15
CA MET A 306 4.32 6.17 14.16
C MET A 306 4.25 5.53 15.55
N GLU A 307 4.56 6.29 16.62
CA GLU A 307 4.44 5.83 18.02
C GLU A 307 2.99 5.50 18.39
N ASN A 308 2.02 6.20 17.79
CA ASN A 308 0.59 6.06 18.05
C ASN A 308 -0.17 5.38 16.88
N CYS A 309 0.50 4.54 16.11
CA CYS A 309 -0.12 3.85 14.97
C CYS A 309 -0.94 2.60 15.34
N TYR A 310 -0.81 2.07 16.55
CA TYR A 310 -1.54 0.90 17.05
C TYR A 310 -1.48 -0.31 16.09
N ARG A 311 -0.30 -0.58 15.53
CA ARG A 311 -0.04 -1.63 14.53
C ARG A 311 -0.81 -1.45 13.20
N ARG A 312 -1.29 -0.24 12.94
CA ARG A 312 -1.90 0.15 11.67
C ARG A 312 -0.95 1.01 10.86
N GLU A 313 -1.30 1.25 9.63
CA GLU A 313 -0.39 1.90 8.70
C GLU A 313 -0.48 3.42 8.77
N ILE A 314 0.68 4.07 8.80
CA ILE A 314 0.85 5.51 8.57
C ILE A 314 1.48 5.71 7.20
N VAL A 315 0.87 6.55 6.38
CA VAL A 315 1.36 6.94 5.07
C VAL A 315 1.58 8.46 5.08
N SER A 316 2.84 8.89 5.15
CA SER A 316 3.15 10.32 5.23
C SER A 316 2.73 11.06 3.96
N GLY A 317 1.84 12.02 4.10
CA GLY A 317 1.44 12.93 3.02
C GLY A 317 2.52 13.96 2.73
N LEU A 318 3.07 13.95 1.53
CA LEU A 318 4.18 14.79 1.11
C LEU A 318 3.69 16.00 0.32
N GLY A 319 4.15 17.18 0.67
CA GLY A 319 3.85 18.43 -0.02
C GLY A 319 4.60 18.58 -1.34
N THR A 320 4.45 17.66 -2.27
CA THR A 320 5.15 17.65 -3.57
C THR A 320 4.89 18.90 -4.39
N TYR A 321 3.72 19.53 -4.21
CA TYR A 321 3.37 20.78 -4.88
C TYR A 321 4.31 21.95 -4.51
N PHE A 322 4.91 21.93 -3.34
CA PHE A 322 5.88 22.95 -2.91
C PHE A 322 7.20 22.94 -3.70
N LEU A 323 7.46 21.92 -4.52
CA LEU A 323 8.55 21.93 -5.48
C LEU A 323 8.32 22.92 -6.63
N ASP A 324 7.08 23.35 -6.86
CA ASP A 324 6.79 24.43 -7.80
C ASP A 324 7.04 25.78 -7.11
N PRO A 325 7.87 26.67 -7.69
CA PRO A 325 8.20 27.97 -7.09
C PRO A 325 6.98 28.86 -6.80
N ARG A 326 5.87 28.64 -7.51
CA ARG A 326 4.61 29.38 -7.29
C ARG A 326 3.86 28.95 -6.04
N GLU A 327 4.18 27.76 -5.49
CA GLU A 327 3.46 27.17 -4.36
C GLU A 327 4.25 27.25 -3.04
N GLY A 328 5.56 27.05 -3.05
CA GLY A 328 6.32 27.05 -1.79
C GLY A 328 7.83 27.01 -1.89
N ASN A 329 8.38 26.88 -3.07
CA ASN A 329 9.81 26.94 -3.36
C ASN A 329 10.67 25.99 -2.48
N TRP A 330 10.19 24.75 -2.25
CA TRP A 330 11.01 23.71 -1.62
C TRP A 330 12.04 23.16 -2.61
N THR A 331 13.11 22.59 -2.08
CA THR A 331 14.09 21.86 -2.88
C THR A 331 13.71 20.39 -2.97
N LEU A 332 14.20 19.70 -4.00
CA LEU A 332 14.02 18.25 -4.11
C LEU A 332 14.58 17.54 -2.87
N SER A 333 15.69 18.02 -2.29
CA SER A 333 16.30 17.42 -1.10
C SER A 333 15.42 17.53 0.15
N ASP A 334 14.57 18.54 0.26
CA ASP A 334 13.58 18.61 1.35
C ASP A 334 12.63 17.41 1.30
N LEU A 335 12.12 17.09 0.10
CA LEU A 335 11.17 16.00 -0.11
C LEU A 335 11.82 14.62 -0.01
N THR A 336 12.97 14.44 -0.66
CA THR A 336 13.65 13.13 -0.68
C THR A 336 14.11 12.71 0.71
N ARG A 337 14.55 13.65 1.55
CA ARG A 337 14.86 13.38 2.96
C ARG A 337 13.63 12.90 3.73
N GLN A 338 12.46 13.49 3.49
CA GLN A 338 11.20 13.03 4.10
C GLN A 338 10.87 11.59 3.68
N MET A 339 11.06 11.24 2.42
CA MET A 339 10.82 9.90 1.89
C MET A 339 11.75 8.86 2.54
N TYR A 340 13.05 9.15 2.65
CA TYR A 340 13.99 8.27 3.35
C TYR A 340 13.63 8.07 4.83
N VAL A 341 13.29 9.15 5.53
CA VAL A 341 12.92 9.05 6.95
C VAL A 341 11.61 8.29 7.12
N SER A 342 10.61 8.52 6.27
CA SER A 342 9.34 7.78 6.29
C SER A 342 9.59 6.27 6.14
N ARG A 343 10.35 5.86 5.12
CA ARG A 343 10.70 4.45 4.89
C ARG A 343 11.47 3.83 6.07
N ASN A 344 12.44 4.54 6.63
CA ASN A 344 13.23 4.05 7.77
C ASN A 344 12.41 3.88 9.04
N LEU A 345 11.35 4.67 9.22
CA LEU A 345 10.40 4.51 10.32
C LEU A 345 9.32 3.45 10.03
N GLY A 346 9.30 2.87 8.83
CA GLY A 346 8.28 1.90 8.42
C GLY A 346 6.96 2.54 7.97
N ALA A 347 6.94 3.85 7.71
CA ALA A 347 5.81 4.54 7.12
C ALA A 347 5.83 4.46 5.60
N GLY A 348 4.65 4.42 4.97
CA GLY A 348 4.50 4.70 3.55
C GLY A 348 4.62 6.19 3.23
N HIS A 349 4.49 6.54 1.96
CA HIS A 349 4.44 7.93 1.52
C HIS A 349 3.37 8.15 0.45
N ALA A 350 2.83 9.37 0.40
CA ALA A 350 1.80 9.76 -0.56
C ALA A 350 2.06 11.18 -1.10
N HIS A 351 2.17 11.32 -2.42
CA HIS A 351 2.43 12.60 -3.06
C HIS A 351 1.15 13.43 -3.20
N PHE A 352 1.13 14.63 -2.67
CA PHE A 352 0.10 15.62 -2.98
C PHE A 352 0.68 16.66 -3.94
N ARG A 353 0.30 16.63 -5.19
CA ARG A 353 -0.65 15.77 -5.92
C ARG A 353 -0.06 15.29 -7.25
N SER A 354 -0.82 14.52 -7.99
CA SER A 354 -0.44 13.85 -9.25
C SER A 354 0.32 14.75 -10.24
N PHE A 355 -0.21 15.93 -10.55
CA PHE A 355 0.39 16.84 -11.53
C PHE A 355 1.87 17.15 -11.20
N PHE A 356 2.18 17.44 -9.94
CA PHE A 356 3.54 17.85 -9.56
C PHE A 356 4.53 16.68 -9.63
N LEU A 357 4.08 15.45 -9.33
CA LEU A 357 4.87 14.24 -9.50
C LEU A 357 5.06 13.93 -10.99
N THR A 358 3.97 13.81 -11.76
CA THR A 358 3.99 13.32 -13.15
C THR A 358 4.60 14.33 -14.13
N SER A 359 4.65 15.62 -13.78
CA SER A 359 5.36 16.67 -14.52
C SER A 359 6.85 16.74 -14.17
N ASN A 360 7.33 15.84 -13.30
CA ASN A 360 8.74 15.73 -12.90
C ASN A 360 9.33 17.03 -12.33
N LYS A 361 8.57 17.74 -11.48
CA LYS A 361 9.05 18.99 -10.86
C LYS A 361 10.38 18.77 -10.14
N GLN A 362 11.41 19.53 -10.52
CA GLN A 362 12.78 19.41 -10.00
C GLN A 362 13.36 17.98 -10.06
N GLY A 363 12.84 17.07 -10.91
CA GLY A 363 13.33 15.70 -11.01
C GLY A 363 12.69 14.72 -10.02
N VAL A 364 11.59 15.08 -9.34
CA VAL A 364 10.95 14.23 -8.32
C VAL A 364 10.47 12.90 -8.87
N TYR A 365 9.96 12.85 -10.11
CA TYR A 365 9.52 11.61 -10.72
C TYR A 365 10.69 10.67 -11.03
N ASP A 366 11.81 11.21 -11.50
CA ASP A 366 13.01 10.42 -11.74
C ASP A 366 13.62 9.90 -10.43
N PHE A 367 13.60 10.71 -9.39
CA PHE A 367 13.97 10.25 -8.05
C PHE A 367 13.05 9.13 -7.56
N GLU A 368 11.73 9.27 -7.71
CA GLU A 368 10.73 8.27 -7.29
C GLU A 368 11.00 6.89 -7.95
N LYS A 369 11.31 6.87 -9.24
CA LYS A 369 11.70 5.63 -9.95
C LYS A 369 12.94 4.97 -9.37
N GLN A 370 13.92 5.76 -8.97
CA GLN A 370 15.16 5.25 -8.36
C GLN A 370 14.93 4.78 -6.92
N PHE A 371 14.19 5.56 -6.14
CA PHE A 371 13.85 5.26 -4.76
C PHE A 371 12.99 4.00 -4.63
N ASN A 372 12.11 3.77 -5.58
CA ASN A 372 11.25 2.60 -5.68
C ASN A 372 11.76 1.60 -6.76
N ALA A 373 13.05 1.32 -6.82
CA ALA A 373 13.64 0.48 -7.86
C ALA A 373 13.05 -0.96 -7.92
N ALA A 374 12.47 -1.46 -6.83
CA ALA A 374 11.72 -2.71 -6.79
C ALA A 374 10.24 -2.45 -6.49
N LEU A 375 9.36 -3.36 -6.94
CA LEU A 375 7.96 -3.38 -6.55
C LEU A 375 7.81 -3.58 -5.03
N ALA A 376 6.78 -3.01 -4.45
CA ALA A 376 6.36 -3.31 -3.09
C ALA A 376 4.86 -3.62 -3.04
N LEU A 377 4.47 -4.50 -2.14
CA LEU A 377 3.06 -4.74 -1.85
C LEU A 377 2.54 -3.65 -0.90
N PRO A 378 1.29 -3.21 -1.04
CA PRO A 378 0.63 -2.44 0.02
C PRO A 378 0.60 -3.23 1.34
N HIS A 379 0.50 -2.53 2.46
CA HIS A 379 0.42 -3.18 3.77
C HIS A 379 -0.84 -4.05 3.90
N ALA A 380 -0.67 -5.21 4.55
CA ALA A 380 -1.78 -6.09 4.87
C ALA A 380 -2.57 -5.56 6.07
N MET A 381 -3.88 -5.79 6.07
CA MET A 381 -4.79 -5.40 7.16
C MET A 381 -4.73 -6.39 8.32
N VAL A 382 -3.53 -6.63 8.87
CA VAL A 382 -3.29 -7.71 9.85
C VAL A 382 -4.09 -7.61 11.15
N THR A 383 -4.56 -6.41 11.51
CA THR A 383 -5.35 -6.17 12.73
C THR A 383 -6.85 -6.40 12.53
N THR A 384 -7.31 -6.49 11.29
CA THR A 384 -8.74 -6.60 10.94
C THR A 384 -9.07 -7.88 10.16
N VAL A 385 -8.07 -8.74 9.92
CA VAL A 385 -8.28 -10.03 9.23
C VAL A 385 -9.10 -10.96 10.12
N PRO A 386 -10.28 -11.42 9.68
CA PRO A 386 -11.04 -12.42 10.42
C PRO A 386 -10.25 -13.74 10.53
N LYS A 387 -10.44 -14.47 11.62
CA LYS A 387 -9.87 -15.82 11.76
C LYS A 387 -10.34 -16.69 10.59
N GLY A 388 -9.40 -17.31 9.87
CA GLY A 388 -9.69 -18.16 8.71
C GLY A 388 -9.81 -17.44 7.36
N ALA A 389 -9.70 -16.10 7.30
CA ALA A 389 -9.71 -15.35 6.05
C ALA A 389 -8.38 -15.36 5.29
N ALA A 390 -7.36 -16.05 5.79
CA ALA A 390 -6.14 -16.30 5.02
C ALA A 390 -6.47 -17.16 3.80
N PRO A 391 -5.96 -16.85 2.60
CA PRO A 391 -6.21 -17.67 1.43
C PRO A 391 -5.67 -19.08 1.69
N VAL A 392 -6.43 -20.09 1.31
CA VAL A 392 -5.97 -21.47 1.36
C VAL A 392 -4.84 -21.61 0.34
N ALA A 393 -3.72 -22.24 0.73
CA ALA A 393 -2.66 -22.59 -0.20
C ALA A 393 -3.27 -23.43 -1.32
N ALA A 394 -3.22 -22.91 -2.53
CA ALA A 394 -3.86 -23.57 -3.64
C ALA A 394 -2.88 -24.49 -4.37
N GLY A 395 -3.44 -25.51 -5.00
CA GLY A 395 -2.76 -26.53 -5.73
C GLY A 395 -1.76 -26.07 -6.79
N ALA A 396 -1.06 -27.01 -7.37
CA ALA A 396 0.15 -26.96 -8.19
C ALA A 396 0.32 -25.72 -9.08
N SER A 397 1.43 -25.03 -8.95
CA SER A 397 1.96 -24.22 -10.04
C SER A 397 2.64 -25.16 -11.06
N LEU A 398 2.29 -25.04 -12.31
CA LEU A 398 2.97 -25.71 -13.39
C LEU A 398 3.71 -24.68 -14.22
N VAL A 399 5.04 -24.78 -14.27
CA VAL A 399 5.86 -24.01 -15.18
C VAL A 399 6.20 -24.89 -16.38
N VAL A 400 5.77 -24.46 -17.55
CA VAL A 400 6.11 -25.11 -18.82
C VAL A 400 7.04 -24.18 -19.58
N ARG A 401 8.23 -24.67 -19.91
CA ARG A 401 9.20 -23.98 -20.77
C ARG A 401 9.05 -24.51 -22.20
N ASN A 402 8.95 -23.62 -23.14
CA ASN A 402 8.81 -23.96 -24.56
C ASN A 402 10.12 -23.67 -25.32
N ASP A 403 10.29 -24.32 -26.46
CA ASP A 403 11.47 -24.16 -27.32
C ASP A 403 11.64 -22.73 -27.87
N ASP A 404 10.54 -21.96 -27.95
CA ASP A 404 10.52 -20.53 -28.33
C ASP A 404 10.98 -19.57 -27.19
N LYS A 405 11.63 -20.09 -26.16
CA LYS A 405 12.02 -19.35 -24.96
C LYS A 405 10.85 -18.69 -24.22
N SER A 406 9.63 -19.14 -24.45
CA SER A 406 8.49 -18.71 -23.64
C SER A 406 8.33 -19.60 -22.41
N VAL A 407 7.83 -19.00 -21.34
CA VAL A 407 7.45 -19.68 -20.10
C VAL A 407 5.96 -19.47 -19.88
N VAL A 408 5.24 -20.54 -19.66
CA VAL A 408 3.83 -20.51 -19.26
C VAL A 408 3.72 -21.02 -17.84
N MET A 409 3.25 -20.18 -16.96
CA MET A 409 2.89 -20.56 -15.59
C MET A 409 1.39 -20.76 -15.48
N ARG A 410 0.98 -21.80 -14.77
CA ARG A 410 -0.43 -22.09 -14.46
C ARG A 410 -0.54 -22.54 -13.02
N TRP A 411 -1.53 -22.02 -12.34
CA TRP A 411 -1.83 -22.41 -10.95
C TRP A 411 -3.34 -22.57 -10.76
N LYS A 412 -3.71 -23.41 -9.79
CA LYS A 412 -5.09 -23.51 -9.32
C LYS A 412 -5.17 -22.75 -8.01
N SER A 413 -6.11 -21.85 -7.89
CA SER A 413 -6.31 -21.15 -6.64
C SER A 413 -7.67 -20.48 -6.56
N VAL A 414 -8.07 -20.21 -5.34
CA VAL A 414 -9.24 -19.42 -4.97
C VAL A 414 -8.86 -18.02 -4.45
N ALA A 415 -7.58 -17.62 -4.56
CA ALA A 415 -7.15 -16.29 -4.16
C ALA A 415 -7.61 -15.26 -5.19
N PRO A 416 -8.06 -14.07 -4.75
CA PRO A 416 -8.45 -12.98 -5.65
C PRO A 416 -7.27 -12.39 -6.41
N TYR A 417 -6.07 -12.43 -5.83
CA TYR A 417 -4.85 -11.88 -6.40
C TYR A 417 -3.69 -12.86 -6.26
N TYR A 418 -2.66 -12.67 -7.11
CA TYR A 418 -1.41 -13.43 -7.08
C TYR A 418 -0.22 -12.50 -7.17
N ASN A 419 0.80 -12.80 -6.36
CA ASN A 419 2.10 -12.17 -6.46
C ASN A 419 3.05 -13.17 -7.13
N ILE A 420 3.71 -12.73 -8.19
CA ILE A 420 4.59 -13.57 -9.01
C ILE A 420 6.01 -13.11 -8.78
N TYR A 421 6.88 -14.04 -8.47
CA TYR A 421 8.28 -13.79 -8.13
C TYR A 421 9.19 -14.50 -9.12
N VAL A 422 10.35 -13.92 -9.38
CA VAL A 422 11.38 -14.45 -10.28
C VAL A 422 12.76 -14.26 -9.66
N SER A 423 13.64 -15.23 -9.84
CA SER A 423 15.05 -15.14 -9.41
C SER A 423 15.91 -16.07 -10.23
N ASN A 424 17.18 -15.76 -10.34
CA ASN A 424 18.21 -16.70 -10.85
C ASN A 424 18.70 -17.69 -9.77
N THR A 425 18.18 -17.57 -8.56
CA THR A 425 18.51 -18.46 -7.43
C THR A 425 17.27 -19.28 -7.08
N TYR A 426 17.47 -20.58 -6.90
CA TYR A 426 16.41 -21.50 -6.50
C TYR A 426 16.63 -22.04 -5.07
N PRO A 427 15.59 -22.13 -4.23
CA PRO A 427 14.22 -21.64 -4.45
C PRO A 427 14.16 -20.12 -4.47
N VAL A 428 13.15 -19.58 -5.15
CA VAL A 428 12.96 -18.13 -5.22
C VAL A 428 12.65 -17.59 -3.82
N ASN A 429 13.47 -16.67 -3.34
CA ASN A 429 13.19 -15.97 -2.08
C ASN A 429 12.08 -14.94 -2.30
N THR A 430 10.86 -15.27 -1.88
CA THR A 430 9.69 -14.40 -2.02
C THR A 430 9.61 -13.31 -0.96
N ASP A 431 10.54 -13.24 -0.02
CA ASP A 431 10.64 -12.15 0.95
C ASP A 431 11.60 -11.04 0.50
N ASP A 432 12.40 -11.29 -0.54
CA ASP A 432 13.19 -10.27 -1.21
C ASP A 432 12.31 -9.50 -2.22
N PRO A 433 12.06 -8.20 -2.03
CA PRO A 433 11.23 -7.40 -2.94
C PRO A 433 11.78 -7.31 -4.36
N ARG A 434 13.10 -7.48 -4.55
CA ARG A 434 13.73 -7.46 -5.88
C ARG A 434 13.28 -8.64 -6.77
N ASN A 435 12.79 -9.71 -6.15
CA ASN A 435 12.26 -10.88 -6.84
C ASN A 435 10.78 -10.73 -7.22
N LEU A 436 10.07 -9.72 -6.75
CA LEU A 436 8.66 -9.49 -7.08
C LEU A 436 8.54 -8.96 -8.52
N LEU A 437 8.01 -9.78 -9.41
CA LEU A 437 7.80 -9.47 -10.83
C LEU A 437 6.45 -8.83 -11.10
N PHE A 438 5.39 -9.37 -10.48
CA PHE A 438 4.02 -8.85 -10.56
C PHE A 438 3.39 -8.85 -9.19
N ALA A 439 2.80 -7.72 -8.80
CA ALA A 439 1.98 -7.56 -7.62
C ALA A 439 0.50 -7.63 -8.00
N ARG A 440 -0.32 -8.28 -7.17
CA ARG A 440 -1.79 -8.31 -7.31
C ARG A 440 -2.29 -8.74 -8.70
N PHE A 441 -1.59 -9.64 -9.36
CA PHE A 441 -1.99 -10.16 -10.66
C PHE A 441 -3.34 -10.89 -10.56
N VAL A 442 -4.23 -10.61 -11.51
CA VAL A 442 -5.54 -11.26 -11.62
C VAL A 442 -5.48 -12.31 -12.73
N GLY A 443 -5.82 -13.55 -12.41
CA GLY A 443 -5.79 -14.65 -13.36
C GLY A 443 -5.07 -15.89 -12.83
N GLN A 444 -5.21 -17.01 -13.52
CA GLN A 444 -4.64 -18.29 -13.13
C GLN A 444 -3.55 -18.80 -14.10
N SER A 445 -3.11 -17.95 -15.00
CA SER A 445 -2.02 -18.25 -15.90
C SER A 445 -1.31 -16.99 -16.36
N LEU A 446 -0.01 -17.11 -16.60
CA LEU A 446 0.83 -16.05 -17.14
C LEU A 446 1.76 -16.65 -18.19
N ARG A 447 1.85 -16.01 -19.36
CA ARG A 447 2.84 -16.33 -20.38
C ARG A 447 3.86 -15.21 -20.51
N LEU A 448 5.13 -15.55 -20.37
CA LEU A 448 6.26 -14.66 -20.56
C LEU A 448 7.04 -15.12 -21.82
N LYS A 449 7.49 -14.17 -22.62
CA LYS A 449 8.32 -14.42 -23.81
C LYS A 449 9.77 -14.04 -23.55
N ASN A 450 10.70 -14.66 -24.27
CA ASN A 450 12.13 -14.36 -24.19
C ASN A 450 12.71 -14.49 -22.76
N VAL A 451 12.30 -15.52 -22.06
CA VAL A 451 12.74 -15.78 -20.68
C VAL A 451 14.07 -16.53 -20.69
N SER A 452 15.04 -16.04 -19.91
CA SER A 452 16.31 -16.76 -19.71
C SER A 452 16.06 -18.12 -19.05
N PRO A 453 16.74 -19.19 -19.48
CA PRO A 453 16.60 -20.51 -18.89
C PRO A 453 17.03 -20.59 -17.41
N ASP A 454 17.86 -19.64 -16.95
CA ASP A 454 18.40 -19.60 -15.59
C ASP A 454 17.45 -18.96 -14.57
N LEU A 455 16.27 -18.49 -15.01
CA LEU A 455 15.29 -17.88 -14.13
C LEU A 455 14.30 -18.91 -13.60
N PHE A 456 14.05 -18.86 -12.30
CA PHE A 456 13.07 -19.65 -11.56
C PHE A 456 11.91 -18.76 -11.14
N PHE A 457 10.73 -19.37 -10.97
CA PHE A 457 9.51 -18.66 -10.64
C PHE A 457 8.86 -19.21 -9.37
N ALA A 458 8.21 -18.31 -8.64
CA ALA A 458 7.34 -18.66 -7.54
C ALA A 458 6.05 -17.82 -7.58
N VAL A 459 4.96 -18.38 -7.06
CA VAL A 459 3.66 -17.71 -7.01
C VAL A 459 3.12 -17.78 -5.59
N ARG A 460 2.60 -16.66 -5.09
CA ARG A 460 1.84 -16.60 -3.83
C ARG A 460 0.45 -16.07 -4.12
N GLY A 461 -0.59 -16.77 -3.65
CA GLY A 461 -1.93 -16.20 -3.62
C GLY A 461 -1.99 -15.10 -2.57
N MET A 462 -2.84 -14.10 -2.78
CA MET A 462 -3.05 -13.02 -1.82
C MET A 462 -4.53 -12.77 -1.61
N SER A 463 -4.94 -12.68 -0.34
CA SER A 463 -6.31 -12.35 0.04
C SER A 463 -6.63 -10.87 -0.22
N ARG A 464 -7.91 -10.51 -0.18
CA ARG A 464 -8.34 -9.11 -0.21
C ARG A 464 -7.84 -8.29 0.99
N TYR A 465 -7.43 -8.93 2.08
CA TYR A 465 -6.80 -8.29 3.23
C TYR A 465 -5.28 -8.08 3.06
N GLY A 466 -4.72 -8.45 1.91
CA GLY A 466 -3.29 -8.34 1.62
C GLY A 466 -2.43 -9.46 2.24
N VAL A 467 -3.02 -10.51 2.81
CA VAL A 467 -2.28 -11.65 3.38
C VAL A 467 -1.92 -12.62 2.28
N GLU A 468 -0.64 -13.00 2.21
CA GLU A 468 -0.13 -13.95 1.22
C GLU A 468 -0.18 -15.40 1.72
N THR A 469 -0.38 -16.34 0.79
CA THR A 469 -0.18 -17.78 1.02
C THR A 469 1.30 -18.12 1.15
N PRO A 470 1.65 -19.33 1.61
CA PRO A 470 2.96 -19.92 1.34
C PRO A 470 3.28 -19.89 -0.17
N ALA A 471 4.56 -19.79 -0.51
CA ALA A 471 5.00 -19.76 -1.89
C ALA A 471 4.84 -21.14 -2.56
N LEU A 472 4.29 -21.15 -3.77
CA LEU A 472 4.38 -22.26 -4.70
C LEU A 472 5.63 -22.04 -5.55
N GLN A 473 6.62 -22.90 -5.42
CA GLN A 473 7.87 -22.83 -6.19
C GLN A 473 7.75 -23.58 -7.52
N GLU A 474 8.54 -23.21 -8.51
CA GLU A 474 8.69 -23.97 -9.73
C GLU A 474 9.13 -25.41 -9.41
N GLY A 475 8.36 -26.40 -9.86
CA GLY A 475 8.66 -27.82 -9.61
C GLY A 475 8.04 -28.40 -8.33
N ASP A 476 7.38 -27.60 -7.48
CA ASP A 476 6.58 -28.12 -6.39
C ASP A 476 5.39 -28.92 -6.96
N ASN A 477 5.50 -30.23 -6.93
CA ASN A 477 4.31 -31.07 -7.11
C ASN A 477 3.49 -30.97 -5.84
N THR A 478 2.30 -30.39 -5.92
CA THR A 478 1.39 -30.30 -4.79
C THR A 478 1.00 -31.68 -4.31
N VAL A 479 1.62 -32.09 -3.22
CA VAL A 479 0.99 -33.05 -2.33
C VAL A 479 -0.05 -32.25 -1.53
N SER A 480 -1.30 -32.65 -1.63
CA SER A 480 -2.37 -32.16 -0.79
C SER A 480 -1.89 -32.06 0.65
N LEU A 481 -1.89 -30.85 1.23
CA LEU A 481 -1.71 -30.65 2.65
C LEU A 481 -3.01 -31.05 3.39
N ALA A 482 -3.41 -32.31 3.25
CA ALA A 482 -4.22 -32.90 4.31
C ALA A 482 -3.34 -32.94 5.57
N PRO A 483 -3.85 -32.65 6.76
CA PRO A 483 -3.11 -32.79 8.00
C PRO A 483 -2.92 -34.28 8.32
N SER A 484 -2.05 -34.93 7.57
CA SER A 484 -1.52 -36.23 7.93
C SER A 484 -0.39 -36.00 8.93
N HIS A 485 -0.36 -36.79 9.99
CA HIS A 485 0.60 -36.76 11.08
C HIS A 485 1.99 -36.29 10.64
N VAL A 486 2.38 -35.09 11.07
CA VAL A 486 3.67 -34.49 10.75
C VAL A 486 4.74 -35.26 11.52
N SER A 487 5.42 -36.18 10.85
CA SER A 487 6.62 -36.81 11.42
C SER A 487 7.73 -35.78 11.43
N LEU A 488 8.17 -35.37 12.62
CA LEU A 488 9.34 -34.52 12.74
C LEU A 488 10.58 -35.35 12.42
N LEU A 489 11.45 -34.79 11.57
CA LEU A 489 12.76 -35.37 11.31
C LEU A 489 13.62 -35.24 12.57
N ALA A 490 14.32 -36.32 12.91
CA ALA A 490 15.20 -36.33 14.07
C ALA A 490 16.41 -35.42 13.89
N ASN A 491 16.70 -34.60 14.90
CA ASN A 491 17.89 -33.77 14.96
C ASN A 491 18.36 -33.59 16.42
N ASP A 492 19.63 -33.24 16.60
CA ASP A 492 20.26 -32.93 17.87
C ASP A 492 20.47 -31.43 18.10
N GLY A 493 19.86 -30.58 17.30
CA GLY A 493 20.01 -29.12 17.29
C GLY A 493 21.15 -28.63 16.39
N ASN A 494 22.15 -29.46 16.10
CA ASN A 494 23.28 -29.14 15.22
C ASN A 494 23.26 -29.93 13.91
N THR A 495 22.69 -31.14 13.97
CA THR A 495 22.69 -32.09 12.87
C THR A 495 21.29 -32.65 12.66
N LEU A 496 20.81 -32.63 11.44
CA LEU A 496 19.54 -33.22 11.02
C LEU A 496 19.81 -34.57 10.35
N SER A 497 19.19 -35.64 10.88
CA SER A 497 19.26 -36.97 10.29
C SER A 497 18.34 -37.09 9.10
N LEU A 498 18.88 -37.43 7.92
CA LEU A 498 18.11 -37.65 6.71
C LEU A 498 17.55 -39.08 6.69
N PRO A 499 16.24 -39.27 6.47
CA PRO A 499 15.66 -40.62 6.36
C PRO A 499 16.23 -41.35 5.14
N ALA A 500 16.29 -42.67 5.20
CA ALA A 500 16.84 -43.53 4.13
C ALA A 500 16.12 -43.31 2.79
N ALA A 501 14.81 -43.04 2.81
CA ALA A 501 14.01 -42.70 1.64
C ALA A 501 14.39 -41.35 1.00
N ALA A 502 15.11 -40.47 1.71
CA ALA A 502 15.59 -39.21 1.18
C ALA A 502 16.90 -39.35 0.40
N LYS A 503 17.47 -40.55 0.33
CA LYS A 503 18.60 -40.86 -0.54
C LYS A 503 18.09 -40.93 -2.00
N LEU A 504 18.03 -39.80 -2.64
CA LEU A 504 17.87 -39.77 -4.08
C LEU A 504 19.26 -39.94 -4.72
N THR A 505 19.39 -40.96 -5.54
CA THR A 505 20.58 -41.15 -6.39
C THR A 505 20.83 -39.97 -7.31
N ASP A 506 19.80 -39.15 -7.55
CA ASP A 506 19.78 -37.99 -8.43
C ASP A 506 19.56 -36.65 -7.69
N ALA A 507 19.75 -36.60 -6.37
CA ALA A 507 19.59 -35.36 -5.61
C ALA A 507 20.73 -34.37 -5.90
N ASP A 508 20.37 -33.15 -6.33
CA ASP A 508 21.33 -32.07 -6.50
C ASP A 508 21.52 -31.26 -5.24
N HIS A 509 20.43 -30.91 -4.57
CA HIS A 509 20.43 -30.05 -3.41
C HIS A 509 19.40 -30.47 -2.36
N TYR A 510 19.76 -30.24 -1.10
CA TYR A 510 18.85 -30.23 0.04
C TYR A 510 18.64 -28.77 0.47
N VAL A 511 17.39 -28.34 0.58
CA VAL A 511 17.04 -26.96 0.94
C VAL A 511 16.22 -26.95 2.20
N VAL A 512 16.66 -26.17 3.17
CA VAL A 512 15.92 -25.91 4.41
C VAL A 512 15.12 -24.64 4.23
N LEU A 513 13.81 -24.74 4.45
CA LEU A 513 12.88 -23.62 4.33
C LEU A 513 12.29 -23.28 5.70
N THR A 514 12.00 -22.00 5.93
CA THR A 514 11.09 -21.58 7.01
C THR A 514 9.69 -22.10 6.74
N LEU A 515 8.78 -22.02 7.71
CA LEU A 515 7.37 -22.37 7.50
C LEU A 515 6.68 -21.43 6.48
N GLN A 516 7.23 -20.25 6.28
CA GLN A 516 6.76 -19.27 5.29
C GLN A 516 7.28 -19.54 3.88
N GLY A 517 8.12 -20.59 3.69
CA GLY A 517 8.67 -20.99 2.40
C GLY A 517 9.99 -20.32 2.01
N SER A 518 10.57 -19.49 2.89
CA SER A 518 11.86 -18.84 2.63
C SER A 518 13.03 -19.83 2.81
N ALA A 519 13.93 -19.91 1.81
CA ALA A 519 15.12 -20.73 1.90
C ALA A 519 16.13 -20.10 2.88
N VAL A 520 16.47 -20.83 3.92
CA VAL A 520 17.48 -20.41 4.92
C VAL A 520 18.81 -21.13 4.76
N ARG A 521 18.82 -22.25 4.06
CA ARG A 521 20.03 -23.03 3.79
C ARG A 521 19.84 -23.91 2.56
N SER A 522 20.85 -23.94 1.69
CA SER A 522 20.93 -24.87 0.56
C SER A 522 22.26 -25.61 0.61
N VAL A 523 22.23 -26.94 0.46
CA VAL A 523 23.41 -27.80 0.56
C VAL A 523 23.42 -28.75 -0.63
N LYS A 524 24.54 -28.83 -1.34
CA LYS A 524 24.71 -29.81 -2.43
C LYS A 524 24.70 -31.22 -1.88
N ALA A 525 23.93 -32.12 -2.49
CA ALA A 525 23.78 -33.50 -2.00
C ALA A 525 25.12 -34.25 -1.88
N LYS A 526 26.05 -34.00 -2.80
CA LYS A 526 27.39 -34.60 -2.79
C LYS A 526 28.27 -34.20 -1.58
N THR A 527 27.91 -33.15 -0.84
CA THR A 527 28.64 -32.70 0.34
C THR A 527 28.08 -33.27 1.65
N ILE A 528 27.04 -34.09 1.57
CA ILE A 528 26.41 -34.74 2.71
C ILE A 528 27.06 -36.10 2.97
N HIS A 529 27.62 -36.27 4.15
CA HIS A 529 28.20 -37.52 4.61
C HIS A 529 27.33 -38.15 5.70
N ASN A 530 27.27 -39.46 5.76
CA ASN A 530 26.58 -40.24 6.80
C ASN A 530 25.07 -39.89 6.94
N ASN A 531 24.43 -39.39 5.89
CA ASN A 531 23.02 -38.94 5.92
C ASN A 531 22.75 -37.84 6.97
N GLN A 532 23.71 -36.99 7.23
CA GLN A 532 23.61 -35.93 8.21
C GLN A 532 23.76 -34.57 7.53
N LEU A 533 22.78 -33.70 7.74
CA LEU A 533 22.78 -32.31 7.28
C LEU A 533 23.10 -31.40 8.47
N ASN A 534 24.18 -30.64 8.36
CA ASN A 534 24.55 -29.67 9.40
C ASN A 534 23.50 -28.53 9.42
N ILE A 535 22.89 -28.29 10.60
CA ILE A 535 21.89 -27.24 10.86
C ILE A 535 22.29 -26.30 12.00
N ALA A 536 23.56 -26.37 12.46
CA ALA A 536 24.07 -25.61 13.61
C ALA A 536 23.91 -24.09 13.48
N SER A 537 23.87 -23.55 12.24
CA SER A 537 23.69 -22.12 11.98
C SER A 537 22.24 -21.65 11.99
N LEU A 538 21.26 -22.56 12.06
CA LEU A 538 19.84 -22.18 12.05
C LEU A 538 19.42 -21.68 13.44
N PRO A 539 18.65 -20.57 13.54
CA PRO A 539 18.00 -20.16 14.78
C PRO A 539 17.02 -21.22 15.33
N ASN A 540 16.66 -21.12 16.61
CA ASN A 540 15.56 -21.92 17.15
C ASN A 540 14.28 -21.66 16.37
N GLY A 541 13.57 -22.71 15.94
CA GLY A 541 12.36 -22.56 15.13
C GLY A 541 11.97 -23.84 14.40
N MET A 542 10.83 -23.79 13.72
CA MET A 542 10.33 -24.85 12.86
C MET A 542 10.75 -24.63 11.42
N TYR A 543 11.19 -25.70 10.77
CA TYR A 543 11.67 -25.71 9.39
C TYR A 543 11.11 -26.89 8.61
N SER A 544 11.13 -26.79 7.30
CA SER A 544 10.90 -27.92 6.39
C SER A 544 12.17 -28.23 5.59
N LEU A 545 12.38 -29.51 5.29
CA LEU A 545 13.45 -29.97 4.41
C LEU A 545 12.86 -30.38 3.07
N GLN A 546 13.41 -29.84 1.99
CA GLN A 546 13.09 -30.20 0.61
C GLN A 546 14.33 -30.73 -0.11
N VAL A 547 14.10 -31.63 -1.06
CA VAL A 547 15.12 -32.21 -1.93
C VAL A 547 14.83 -31.81 -3.37
N TYR A 548 15.85 -31.42 -4.10
CA TYR A 548 15.80 -31.08 -5.50
C TYR A 548 16.72 -32.00 -6.29
N GLY A 549 16.19 -32.60 -7.35
CA GLY A 549 16.92 -33.53 -8.21
C GLY A 549 17.26 -32.95 -9.59
N HIS A 550 18.18 -33.61 -10.30
CA HIS A 550 18.74 -33.21 -11.59
C HIS A 550 17.68 -32.97 -12.68
N LYS A 551 16.54 -33.64 -12.62
CA LYS A 551 15.40 -33.47 -13.55
C LYS A 551 14.33 -32.50 -13.02
N LYS A 552 14.71 -31.54 -12.16
CA LYS A 552 13.82 -30.56 -11.55
C LYS A 552 12.63 -31.18 -10.77
N ARG A 553 12.79 -32.38 -10.26
CA ARG A 553 11.85 -32.99 -9.34
C ARG A 553 12.20 -32.56 -7.92
N SER A 554 11.28 -31.91 -7.26
CA SER A 554 11.42 -31.60 -5.83
C SER A 554 10.38 -32.33 -5.01
N PHE A 555 10.73 -32.74 -3.78
CA PHE A 555 9.78 -33.23 -2.82
C PHE A 555 10.16 -32.82 -1.40
N ARG A 556 9.16 -32.67 -0.57
CA ARG A 556 9.36 -32.42 0.85
C ARG A 556 9.72 -33.73 1.55
N VAL A 557 10.84 -33.70 2.27
CA VAL A 557 11.29 -34.84 3.10
C VAL A 557 10.55 -34.87 4.43
N GLY A 558 10.37 -33.71 5.04
CA GLY A 558 9.66 -33.59 6.32
C GLY A 558 9.87 -32.24 6.98
N TYR A 559 9.37 -32.13 8.20
CA TYR A 559 9.58 -30.97 9.06
C TYR A 559 10.54 -31.33 10.20
N PHE A 560 11.20 -30.33 10.76
CA PHE A 560 12.01 -30.49 11.97
C PHE A 560 12.00 -29.21 12.80
N MET A 561 12.25 -29.37 14.09
CA MET A 561 12.35 -28.25 15.04
C MET A 561 13.77 -28.13 15.53
N VAL A 562 14.39 -26.98 15.36
CA VAL A 562 15.66 -26.64 16.02
C VAL A 562 15.31 -26.04 17.38
N ARG A 563 15.77 -26.72 18.45
CA ARG A 563 15.61 -26.23 19.82
C ARG A 563 16.94 -26.47 20.56
N ARG A 564 17.66 -25.38 20.81
CA ARG A 564 18.85 -25.40 21.65
C ARG A 564 18.46 -24.80 22.98
N GLY A 565 18.91 -25.45 24.06
CA GLY A 565 18.71 -24.92 25.40
C GLY A 565 19.37 -23.53 25.53
N SER A 566 18.71 -22.65 26.25
CA SER A 566 19.26 -21.36 26.67
C SER A 566 20.34 -21.59 27.72
#